data_5924f02e9f8612d56a3d7606314bde83
#
_entry.id   5924f02e9f8612d56a3d7606314bde83
#
_cell.length_a   1.000
_cell.length_b   1.000
_cell.length_c   1.000
_cell.angle_alpha   90.00
_cell.angle_beta   90.00
_cell.angle_gamma   90.00
#
_symmetry.space_group_name_H-M   'P 1'
#
loop_
_entity.id
_entity.type
_entity.pdbx_description
1 polymer ?
#
loop_
_entity_poly.entity_id
_entity_poly.type
_entity_poly.pdbx_seq_one_letter_code
_entity_poly.pdbx_strand_id
1 'polypeptide(L)'
;MALAARGLADSREKAQALIMAGQVYIGEKKVLKPSEQVAEDANIVLRGAGEAHFASRGGHKLEKAMTAFEADVTGKVAMDIGAAAGGFTDVLLRHGASHVYAIDVGYGQLDWKLRNDERVTVMERTNARTLTLDMFPARPNLTVMDVSFISIRLILPVAAEIMGEEGRFLTLVKPQFEAGKGQVGKNGVVREKETHERVLKEICTFVPSFGWHVAQMTFSPIKGPAGNIEFLADIRPGEGEMLSDEYIKVLVDQAHKELK
;
A
#
# COMPACT_ATOMS: atom_id res chain seq x y z
N MET A 1 -2.53 -2.11 34.41
CA MET A 1 -1.55 -1.39 35.25
C MET A 1 -0.10 -1.82 34.90
N ALA A 2 0.17 -3.10 34.65
CA ALA A 2 1.54 -3.61 34.40
C ALA A 2 2.33 -2.90 33.29
N LEU A 3 1.71 -2.54 32.15
CA LEU A 3 2.39 -1.85 31.06
C LEU A 3 2.92 -0.46 31.47
N ALA A 4 2.09 0.33 32.14
CA ALA A 4 2.50 1.66 32.61
C ALA A 4 3.56 1.57 33.72
N ALA A 5 3.39 0.65 34.67
CA ALA A 5 4.36 0.43 35.76
C ALA A 5 5.75 0.00 35.26
N ARG A 6 5.82 -0.64 34.09
CA ARG A 6 7.10 -1.10 33.48
C ARG A 6 7.63 -0.15 32.40
N GLY A 7 7.04 1.04 32.24
CA GLY A 7 7.47 2.03 31.25
C GLY A 7 7.19 1.61 29.79
N LEU A 8 6.35 0.60 29.58
CA LEU A 8 5.94 0.12 28.23
C LEU A 8 4.79 0.94 27.64
N ALA A 9 4.19 1.82 28.42
CA ALA A 9 3.18 2.78 27.98
C ALA A 9 3.23 4.03 28.90
N ASP A 10 3.08 5.22 28.31
CA ASP A 10 3.16 6.49 29.04
C ASP A 10 1.90 6.79 29.89
N SER A 11 0.79 6.11 29.62
CA SER A 11 -0.45 6.27 30.37
C SER A 11 -1.28 4.97 30.38
N ARG A 12 -2.31 4.95 31.24
CA ARG A 12 -3.25 3.83 31.32
C ARG A 12 -4.09 3.72 30.04
N GLU A 13 -4.47 4.83 29.47
CA GLU A 13 -5.24 4.93 28.22
C GLU A 13 -4.41 4.36 27.05
N LYS A 14 -3.13 4.74 26.99
CA LYS A 14 -2.21 4.24 25.97
C LYS A 14 -1.94 2.74 26.13
N ALA A 15 -1.82 2.25 27.36
CA ALA A 15 -1.71 0.83 27.65
C ALA A 15 -2.96 0.04 27.17
N GLN A 16 -4.16 0.57 27.38
CA GLN A 16 -5.40 -0.03 26.89
C GLN A 16 -5.45 -0.03 25.36
N ALA A 17 -5.07 1.06 24.71
CA ALA A 17 -5.00 1.16 23.25
C ALA A 17 -4.04 0.10 22.66
N LEU A 18 -2.86 -0.09 23.25
CA LEU A 18 -1.89 -1.12 22.83
C LEU A 18 -2.46 -2.55 22.94
N ILE A 19 -3.21 -2.84 24.03
CA ILE A 19 -3.87 -4.14 24.19
C ILE A 19 -4.99 -4.32 23.16
N MET A 20 -5.83 -3.31 22.96
CA MET A 20 -6.90 -3.35 21.96
C MET A 20 -6.36 -3.45 20.52
N ALA A 21 -5.25 -2.81 20.25
CA ALA A 21 -4.51 -2.96 18.98
C ALA A 21 -3.83 -4.34 18.83
N GLY A 22 -3.86 -5.15 19.89
CA GLY A 22 -3.30 -6.51 19.87
C GLY A 22 -1.79 -6.58 19.81
N GLN A 23 -1.11 -5.59 20.34
CA GLN A 23 0.34 -5.44 20.33
C GLN A 23 1.02 -5.99 21.59
N VAL A 24 0.25 -6.34 22.61
CA VAL A 24 0.76 -6.81 23.89
C VAL A 24 0.78 -8.33 23.92
N TYR A 25 1.94 -8.89 24.24
CA TYR A 25 2.15 -10.34 24.34
C TYR A 25 2.83 -10.69 25.67
N ILE A 26 2.51 -11.90 26.18
CA ILE A 26 3.22 -12.54 27.29
C ILE A 26 3.81 -13.84 26.72
N GLY A 27 5.12 -13.82 26.45
CA GLY A 27 5.73 -14.85 25.62
C GLY A 27 5.13 -14.87 24.22
N GLU A 28 4.54 -16.01 23.80
CA GLU A 28 3.85 -16.15 22.51
C GLU A 28 2.34 -15.86 22.62
N LYS A 29 1.79 -15.71 23.81
CA LYS A 29 0.35 -15.50 24.03
C LYS A 29 0.00 -14.03 23.90
N LYS A 30 -0.92 -13.70 22.98
CA LYS A 30 -1.47 -12.35 22.81
C LYS A 30 -2.42 -12.01 23.95
N VAL A 31 -2.26 -10.83 24.55
CA VAL A 31 -3.18 -10.27 25.54
C VAL A 31 -4.36 -9.64 24.82
N LEU A 32 -5.58 -10.11 25.11
CA LEU A 32 -6.79 -9.66 24.40
C LEU A 32 -7.65 -8.70 25.22
N LYS A 33 -7.44 -8.64 26.53
CA LYS A 33 -8.28 -7.82 27.41
C LYS A 33 -7.43 -7.00 28.40
N PRO A 34 -7.74 -5.70 28.59
CA PRO A 34 -7.03 -4.85 29.55
C PRO A 34 -7.14 -5.34 31.01
N SER A 35 -8.16 -6.14 31.31
CA SER A 35 -8.41 -6.73 32.63
C SER A 35 -7.66 -8.07 32.88
N GLU A 36 -6.89 -8.55 31.90
CA GLU A 36 -6.15 -9.81 32.06
C GLU A 36 -5.09 -9.65 33.18
N GLN A 37 -5.14 -10.56 34.16
CA GLN A 37 -4.15 -10.56 35.24
C GLN A 37 -2.86 -11.23 34.75
N VAL A 38 -1.73 -10.61 35.06
CA VAL A 38 -0.43 -11.10 34.67
C VAL A 38 0.46 -11.24 35.91
N ALA A 39 1.32 -12.23 35.92
CA ALA A 39 2.30 -12.41 37.00
C ALA A 39 3.27 -11.23 37.05
N GLU A 40 3.78 -10.90 38.25
CA GLU A 40 4.71 -9.77 38.39
C GLU A 40 6.00 -9.92 37.57
N ASP A 41 6.45 -11.14 37.35
CA ASP A 41 7.64 -11.53 36.58
C ASP A 41 7.33 -11.84 35.11
N ALA A 42 6.07 -11.76 34.67
CA ALA A 42 5.69 -12.09 33.29
C ALA A 42 6.48 -11.25 32.28
N ASN A 43 7.10 -11.91 31.32
CA ASN A 43 7.79 -11.22 30.23
C ASN A 43 6.76 -10.61 29.26
N ILE A 44 6.43 -9.33 29.47
CA ILE A 44 5.55 -8.57 28.60
C ILE A 44 6.36 -7.98 27.45
N VAL A 45 6.00 -8.36 26.22
CA VAL A 45 6.62 -7.87 24.99
C VAL A 45 5.59 -7.09 24.19
N LEU A 46 5.98 -5.90 23.75
CA LEU A 46 5.22 -5.18 22.73
C LEU A 46 5.71 -5.64 21.36
N ARG A 47 4.85 -6.36 20.62
CA ARG A 47 5.14 -6.74 19.23
C ARG A 47 4.47 -5.73 18.31
N GLY A 48 5.23 -5.18 17.37
CA GLY A 48 4.80 -4.05 16.54
C GLY A 48 4.97 -2.66 17.20
N ALA A 49 5.55 -2.57 18.39
CA ALA A 49 5.82 -1.30 19.09
C ALA A 49 7.06 -0.55 18.56
N GLY A 50 7.48 -0.80 17.36
CA GLY A 50 8.57 -0.11 16.64
C GLY A 50 8.27 0.04 15.15
N GLU A 51 7.22 -0.63 14.66
CA GLU A 51 6.74 -0.40 13.31
C GLU A 51 5.88 0.87 13.30
N ALA A 52 6.12 1.76 12.36
CA ALA A 52 5.34 2.96 12.19
C ALA A 52 3.85 2.58 12.07
N HIS A 53 3.03 3.01 13.04
CA HIS A 53 1.59 2.78 12.98
C HIS A 53 0.99 3.73 11.95
N PHE A 54 0.81 3.22 10.73
CA PHE A 54 0.09 3.92 9.68
C PHE A 54 -1.43 3.82 9.90
N ALA A 55 -2.18 4.71 9.27
CA ALA A 55 -3.65 4.67 9.28
C ALA A 55 -4.23 3.31 8.86
N SER A 56 -3.47 2.53 8.08
CA SER A 56 -3.72 1.12 7.82
C SER A 56 -2.42 0.35 7.58
N ARG A 57 -2.47 -0.99 7.67
CA ARG A 57 -1.35 -1.87 7.33
C ARG A 57 -0.86 -1.72 5.88
N GLY A 58 -1.69 -1.11 5.00
CA GLY A 58 -1.31 -0.76 3.63
C GLY A 58 -0.07 0.12 3.57
N GLY A 59 0.15 0.99 4.57
CA GLY A 59 1.33 1.85 4.62
C GLY A 59 2.66 1.12 4.48
N HIS A 60 2.78 -0.08 5.06
CA HIS A 60 4.00 -0.89 4.92
C HIS A 60 4.31 -1.27 3.46
N LYS A 61 3.28 -1.39 2.61
CA LYS A 61 3.48 -1.67 1.19
C LYS A 61 4.15 -0.49 0.48
N LEU A 62 3.65 0.73 0.75
CA LEU A 62 4.24 1.94 0.15
C LEU A 62 5.63 2.23 0.70
N GLU A 63 5.87 2.04 2.00
CA GLU A 63 7.22 2.16 2.57
C GLU A 63 8.22 1.23 1.89
N LYS A 64 7.83 -0.04 1.66
CA LYS A 64 8.69 -0.96 0.90
C LYS A 64 8.92 -0.48 -0.52
N ALA A 65 7.88 0.01 -1.22
CA ALA A 65 8.04 0.56 -2.57
C ALA A 65 9.01 1.73 -2.59
N MET A 66 8.85 2.69 -1.68
CA MET A 66 9.72 3.86 -1.60
C MET A 66 11.18 3.47 -1.33
N THR A 67 11.41 2.53 -0.42
CA THR A 67 12.77 2.04 -0.12
C THR A 67 13.36 1.26 -1.30
N ALA A 68 12.60 0.33 -1.88
CA ALA A 68 13.10 -0.54 -2.95
C ALA A 68 13.37 0.22 -4.26
N PHE A 69 12.62 1.29 -4.51
CA PHE A 69 12.70 2.09 -5.73
C PHE A 69 13.41 3.44 -5.52
N GLU A 70 13.98 3.65 -4.34
CA GLU A 70 14.66 4.90 -3.95
C GLU A 70 13.79 6.13 -4.30
N ALA A 71 12.51 6.06 -3.91
CA ALA A 71 11.53 7.08 -4.29
C ALA A 71 11.46 8.18 -3.23
N ASP A 72 11.98 9.36 -3.55
CA ASP A 72 11.77 10.57 -2.77
C ASP A 72 10.42 11.21 -3.11
N VAL A 73 9.57 11.36 -2.10
CA VAL A 73 8.24 11.98 -2.20
C VAL A 73 8.20 13.38 -1.57
N THR A 74 9.34 13.89 -1.09
CA THR A 74 9.44 15.21 -0.48
C THR A 74 8.98 16.30 -1.44
N GLY A 75 8.06 17.14 -1.00
CA GLY A 75 7.50 18.24 -1.78
C GLY A 75 6.59 17.81 -2.96
N LYS A 76 6.35 16.51 -3.17
CA LYS A 76 5.48 16.02 -4.24
C LYS A 76 4.01 16.33 -3.96
N VAL A 77 3.28 16.58 -5.03
CA VAL A 77 1.81 16.57 -5.05
C VAL A 77 1.36 15.21 -5.54
N ALA A 78 0.67 14.46 -4.69
CA ALA A 78 0.36 13.06 -4.95
C ALA A 78 -1.14 12.79 -5.13
N MET A 79 -1.48 11.82 -5.98
CA MET A 79 -2.77 11.12 -5.96
C MET A 79 -2.59 9.80 -5.22
N ASP A 80 -3.41 9.54 -4.19
CA ASP A 80 -3.58 8.23 -3.55
C ASP A 80 -4.88 7.62 -4.07
N ILE A 81 -4.77 6.73 -5.07
CA ILE A 81 -5.93 6.11 -5.71
C ILE A 81 -6.25 4.78 -5.03
N GLY A 82 -7.43 4.71 -4.41
CA GLY A 82 -7.83 3.64 -3.51
C GLY A 82 -7.39 3.93 -2.08
N ALA A 83 -7.53 5.17 -1.64
CA ALA A 83 -7.02 5.65 -0.35
C ALA A 83 -7.58 4.88 0.86
N ALA A 84 -8.82 4.42 0.80
CA ALA A 84 -9.51 3.69 1.87
C ALA A 84 -9.32 4.36 3.25
N ALA A 85 -8.69 3.69 4.22
CA ALA A 85 -8.38 4.27 5.52
C ALA A 85 -7.19 5.26 5.52
N GLY A 86 -6.49 5.41 4.38
CA GLY A 86 -5.41 6.39 4.23
C GLY A 86 -4.01 5.87 4.56
N GLY A 87 -3.78 4.56 4.45
CA GLY A 87 -2.46 4.00 4.75
C GLY A 87 -1.35 4.59 3.87
N PHE A 88 -1.59 4.78 2.59
CA PHE A 88 -0.63 5.39 1.67
C PHE A 88 -0.54 6.91 1.88
N THR A 89 -1.68 7.57 2.04
CA THR A 89 -1.75 9.00 2.38
C THR A 89 -0.90 9.33 3.62
N ASP A 90 -1.01 8.55 4.70
CA ASP A 90 -0.25 8.73 5.94
C ASP A 90 1.28 8.59 5.71
N VAL A 91 1.70 7.58 4.93
CA VAL A 91 3.11 7.42 4.55
C VAL A 91 3.61 8.63 3.76
N LEU A 92 2.90 9.06 2.73
CA LEU A 92 3.26 10.21 1.89
C LEU A 92 3.46 11.47 2.73
N LEU A 93 2.53 11.78 3.64
CA LEU A 93 2.60 12.96 4.49
C LEU A 93 3.78 12.91 5.47
N ARG A 94 4.07 11.74 6.05
CA ARG A 94 5.22 11.54 6.95
C ARG A 94 6.55 11.69 6.23
N HIS A 95 6.60 11.33 4.96
CA HIS A 95 7.79 11.48 4.11
C HIS A 95 7.83 12.82 3.36
N GLY A 96 7.01 13.80 3.77
CA GLY A 96 7.13 15.18 3.31
C GLY A 96 6.45 15.51 2.00
N ALA A 97 5.49 14.72 1.54
CA ALA A 97 4.63 15.13 0.43
C ALA A 97 3.94 16.46 0.76
N SER A 98 3.93 17.39 -0.19
CA SER A 98 3.35 18.72 0.00
C SER A 98 1.83 18.70 -0.04
N HIS A 99 1.24 17.80 -0.82
CA HIS A 99 -0.20 17.65 -0.93
C HIS A 99 -0.59 16.24 -1.37
N VAL A 100 -1.72 15.72 -0.87
CA VAL A 100 -2.24 14.41 -1.26
C VAL A 100 -3.73 14.52 -1.58
N TYR A 101 -4.10 14.13 -2.79
CA TYR A 101 -5.49 13.90 -3.19
C TYR A 101 -5.85 12.45 -2.85
N ALA A 102 -6.60 12.26 -1.76
CA ALA A 102 -7.05 10.94 -1.30
C ALA A 102 -8.34 10.54 -2.04
N ILE A 103 -8.20 9.69 -3.06
CA ILE A 103 -9.25 9.34 -4.02
C ILE A 103 -9.77 7.94 -3.73
N ASP A 104 -11.08 7.81 -3.51
CA ASP A 104 -11.75 6.52 -3.30
C ASP A 104 -13.18 6.52 -3.82
N VAL A 105 -13.66 5.37 -4.29
CA VAL A 105 -15.07 5.18 -4.65
C VAL A 105 -15.97 5.04 -3.41
N GLY A 106 -15.40 4.64 -2.27
CA GLY A 106 -16.05 4.55 -0.97
C GLY A 106 -16.32 5.91 -0.35
N TYR A 107 -16.89 5.88 0.85
CA TYR A 107 -17.21 7.08 1.63
C TYR A 107 -17.01 6.85 3.12
N GLY A 108 -16.42 7.86 3.80
CA GLY A 108 -16.27 7.86 5.25
C GLY A 108 -15.24 6.87 5.80
N GLN A 109 -14.31 6.38 4.95
CA GLN A 109 -13.31 5.39 5.35
C GLN A 109 -11.99 6.02 5.79
N LEU A 110 -11.65 7.21 5.25
CA LEU A 110 -10.39 7.88 5.52
C LEU A 110 -10.28 8.24 7.01
N ASP A 111 -9.13 7.94 7.63
CA ASP A 111 -8.83 8.25 9.03
C ASP A 111 -9.11 9.73 9.34
N TRP A 112 -9.69 10.00 10.52
CA TRP A 112 -10.09 11.33 10.92
C TRP A 112 -8.94 12.34 10.93
N LYS A 113 -7.75 11.93 11.32
CA LYS A 113 -6.57 12.82 11.36
C LYS A 113 -6.15 13.23 9.95
N LEU A 114 -6.17 12.29 9.02
CA LEU A 114 -5.83 12.55 7.61
C LEU A 114 -6.89 13.43 6.95
N ARG A 115 -8.17 13.19 7.26
CA ARG A 115 -9.28 13.99 6.74
C ARG A 115 -9.20 15.47 7.15
N ASN A 116 -8.59 15.75 8.29
CA ASN A 116 -8.44 17.11 8.81
C ASN A 116 -7.04 17.70 8.61
N ASP A 117 -6.13 17.01 7.92
CA ASP A 117 -4.82 17.54 7.56
C ASP A 117 -4.98 18.50 6.36
N GLU A 118 -4.51 19.73 6.48
CA GLU A 118 -4.62 20.77 5.44
C GLU A 118 -3.93 20.39 4.13
N ARG A 119 -3.00 19.43 4.17
CA ARG A 119 -2.31 18.89 3.00
C ARG A 119 -3.11 17.82 2.28
N VAL A 120 -4.31 17.44 2.77
CA VAL A 120 -5.13 16.37 2.19
C VAL A 120 -6.41 16.94 1.59
N THR A 121 -6.62 16.67 0.31
CA THR A 121 -7.91 16.86 -0.35
C THR A 121 -8.63 15.52 -0.44
N VAL A 122 -9.77 15.40 0.24
CA VAL A 122 -10.56 14.17 0.25
C VAL A 122 -11.48 14.12 -0.96
N MET A 123 -11.28 13.12 -1.82
CA MET A 123 -12.06 12.88 -3.04
C MET A 123 -12.77 11.51 -2.96
N GLU A 124 -13.69 11.39 -2.02
CA GLU A 124 -14.53 10.20 -1.86
C GLU A 124 -15.67 10.15 -2.90
N ARG A 125 -16.29 8.97 -3.10
CA ARG A 125 -17.28 8.70 -4.14
C ARG A 125 -16.79 9.05 -5.55
N THR A 126 -15.49 8.99 -5.76
CA THR A 126 -14.84 9.39 -6.99
C THR A 126 -14.30 8.16 -7.73
N ASN A 127 -14.73 7.99 -8.99
CA ASN A 127 -14.25 6.90 -9.82
C ASN A 127 -12.95 7.32 -10.52
N ALA A 128 -11.85 6.66 -10.23
CA ALA A 128 -10.55 7.00 -10.79
C ALA A 128 -10.47 6.90 -12.34
N ARG A 129 -11.40 6.19 -12.99
CA ARG A 129 -11.48 6.12 -14.47
C ARG A 129 -12.02 7.39 -15.11
N THR A 130 -12.64 8.25 -14.34
CA THR A 130 -13.28 9.49 -14.85
C THR A 130 -12.61 10.75 -14.31
N LEU A 131 -11.41 10.64 -13.77
CA LEU A 131 -10.61 11.78 -13.34
C LEU A 131 -10.19 12.62 -14.54
N THR A 132 -10.15 13.94 -14.35
CA THR A 132 -9.70 14.92 -15.34
C THR A 132 -8.78 15.92 -14.68
N LEU A 133 -7.88 16.55 -15.45
CA LEU A 133 -6.87 17.44 -14.91
C LEU A 133 -7.45 18.66 -14.15
N ASP A 134 -8.60 19.16 -14.59
CA ASP A 134 -9.30 20.29 -13.96
C ASP A 134 -9.82 20.01 -12.55
N MET A 135 -9.89 18.74 -12.15
CA MET A 135 -10.23 18.35 -10.79
C MET A 135 -9.08 18.60 -9.78
N PHE A 136 -7.87 18.93 -10.27
CA PHE A 136 -6.67 19.08 -9.45
C PHE A 136 -6.12 20.50 -9.51
N PRO A 137 -6.42 21.39 -8.52
CA PRO A 137 -5.88 22.73 -8.46
C PRO A 137 -4.34 22.79 -8.53
N ALA A 138 -3.66 21.85 -7.87
CA ALA A 138 -2.23 21.63 -8.02
C ALA A 138 -2.02 20.31 -8.78
N ARG A 139 -1.33 20.39 -9.93
CA ARG A 139 -1.10 19.22 -10.79
C ARG A 139 -0.31 18.15 -10.04
N PRO A 140 -0.82 16.91 -9.92
CA PRO A 140 -0.08 15.81 -9.32
C PRO A 140 1.14 15.44 -10.18
N ASN A 141 2.23 15.05 -9.51
CA ASN A 141 3.44 14.51 -10.15
C ASN A 141 3.85 13.15 -9.55
N LEU A 142 3.02 12.62 -8.67
CA LEU A 142 3.15 11.26 -8.12
C LEU A 142 1.77 10.61 -8.04
N THR A 143 1.67 9.35 -8.41
CA THR A 143 0.48 8.52 -8.13
C THR A 143 0.90 7.30 -7.34
N VAL A 144 0.30 7.11 -6.18
CA VAL A 144 0.32 5.85 -5.45
C VAL A 144 -1.02 5.16 -5.61
N MET A 145 -1.05 3.83 -5.74
CA MET A 145 -2.31 3.14 -6.04
C MET A 145 -2.39 1.77 -5.38
N ASP A 146 -3.46 1.56 -4.60
CA ASP A 146 -3.82 0.28 -3.96
C ASP A 146 -5.32 -0.02 -4.19
N VAL A 147 -5.72 -0.25 -5.44
CA VAL A 147 -7.12 -0.49 -5.81
C VAL A 147 -7.50 -1.97 -5.72
N SER A 148 -8.79 -2.24 -5.54
CA SER A 148 -9.36 -3.58 -5.48
C SER A 148 -10.56 -3.72 -6.41
N PHE A 149 -10.79 -4.95 -6.91
CA PHE A 149 -11.91 -5.31 -7.79
C PHE A 149 -11.90 -4.63 -9.16
N ILE A 150 -10.76 -4.09 -9.58
CA ILE A 150 -10.56 -3.45 -10.87
C ILE A 150 -9.11 -3.68 -11.33
N SER A 151 -8.91 -3.80 -12.65
CA SER A 151 -7.57 -3.80 -13.23
C SER A 151 -6.98 -2.40 -13.24
N ILE A 152 -5.71 -2.28 -12.85
CA ILE A 152 -4.97 -1.00 -12.92
C ILE A 152 -4.82 -0.50 -14.35
N ARG A 153 -4.91 -1.36 -15.36
CA ARG A 153 -4.87 -0.98 -16.78
C ARG A 153 -5.96 0.00 -17.18
N LEU A 154 -7.08 0.04 -16.44
CA LEU A 154 -8.17 0.98 -16.67
C LEU A 154 -7.94 2.35 -16.04
N ILE A 155 -6.95 2.48 -15.15
CA ILE A 155 -6.69 3.70 -14.37
C ILE A 155 -5.36 4.33 -14.80
N LEU A 156 -4.33 3.53 -15.06
CA LEU A 156 -2.98 3.99 -15.39
C LEU A 156 -2.97 5.05 -16.51
N PRO A 157 -3.64 4.85 -17.67
CA PRO A 157 -3.62 5.87 -18.75
C PRO A 157 -4.24 7.20 -18.32
N VAL A 158 -5.34 7.16 -17.56
CA VAL A 158 -6.03 8.36 -17.05
C VAL A 158 -5.13 9.14 -16.10
N ALA A 159 -4.52 8.46 -15.12
CA ALA A 159 -3.63 9.10 -14.17
C ALA A 159 -2.33 9.59 -14.83
N ALA A 160 -1.82 8.88 -15.84
CA ALA A 160 -0.66 9.29 -16.64
C ALA A 160 -0.91 10.61 -17.40
N GLU A 161 -2.09 10.76 -18.02
CA GLU A 161 -2.49 11.99 -18.70
C GLU A 161 -2.55 13.19 -17.75
N ILE A 162 -3.08 12.96 -16.53
CA ILE A 162 -3.16 14.01 -15.50
C ILE A 162 -1.75 14.43 -15.05
N MET A 163 -0.85 13.47 -14.77
CA MET A 163 0.51 13.79 -14.31
C MET A 163 1.42 14.35 -15.41
N GLY A 164 1.28 13.87 -16.65
CA GLY A 164 2.17 14.24 -17.77
C GLY A 164 3.59 13.66 -17.59
N GLU A 165 4.54 14.29 -18.29
CA GLU A 165 5.91 13.77 -18.44
C GLU A 165 6.78 13.81 -17.17
N GLU A 166 6.37 14.50 -16.12
CA GLU A 166 7.10 14.58 -14.85
C GLU A 166 6.54 13.60 -13.80
N GLY A 167 5.58 12.78 -14.19
CA GLY A 167 4.87 11.87 -13.28
C GLY A 167 5.67 10.63 -12.91
N ARG A 168 5.26 9.99 -11.82
CA ARG A 168 5.74 8.67 -11.38
C ARG A 168 4.62 7.89 -10.75
N PHE A 169 4.57 6.58 -10.99
CA PHE A 169 3.68 5.69 -10.25
C PHE A 169 4.47 4.81 -9.29
N LEU A 170 3.93 4.64 -8.09
CA LEU A 170 4.25 3.58 -7.16
C LEU A 170 2.95 2.79 -6.93
N THR A 171 2.73 1.72 -7.68
CA THR A 171 1.44 1.04 -7.72
C THR A 171 1.53 -0.41 -7.30
N LEU A 172 0.47 -0.91 -6.63
CA LEU A 172 0.29 -2.34 -6.48
C LEU A 172 -0.20 -2.96 -7.79
N VAL A 173 0.36 -4.12 -8.09
CA VAL A 173 -0.16 -5.07 -9.08
C VAL A 173 -0.74 -6.23 -8.30
N LYS A 174 -2.04 -6.43 -8.40
CA LYS A 174 -2.78 -7.47 -7.68
C LYS A 174 -3.21 -8.57 -8.65
N PRO A 175 -2.52 -9.72 -8.69
CA PRO A 175 -2.80 -10.77 -9.67
C PRO A 175 -4.26 -11.21 -9.66
N GLN A 176 -4.92 -11.20 -8.52
CA GLN A 176 -6.33 -11.59 -8.39
C GLN A 176 -7.30 -10.66 -9.16
N PHE A 177 -6.89 -9.45 -9.51
CA PHE A 177 -7.72 -8.50 -10.28
C PHE A 177 -7.21 -8.29 -11.71
N GLU A 178 -6.04 -8.85 -12.04
CA GLU A 178 -5.40 -8.75 -13.35
C GLU A 178 -5.50 -10.03 -14.19
N ALA A 179 -5.52 -11.21 -13.53
CA ALA A 179 -5.38 -12.51 -14.20
C ALA A 179 -6.56 -12.91 -15.09
N GLY A 180 -7.72 -12.25 -14.95
CA GLY A 180 -8.93 -12.56 -15.70
C GLY A 180 -9.73 -13.74 -15.12
N LYS A 181 -10.92 -13.95 -15.70
CA LYS A 181 -11.85 -15.00 -15.28
C LYS A 181 -11.24 -16.39 -15.50
N GLY A 182 -11.40 -17.28 -14.51
CA GLY A 182 -10.92 -18.67 -14.59
C GLY A 182 -9.46 -18.89 -14.14
N GLN A 183 -8.70 -17.83 -13.93
CA GLN A 183 -7.30 -17.91 -13.44
C GLN A 183 -7.19 -17.63 -11.92
N VAL A 184 -8.29 -17.26 -11.30
CA VAL A 184 -8.35 -17.00 -9.87
C VAL A 184 -8.97 -18.21 -9.20
N GLY A 185 -8.23 -18.82 -8.28
CA GLY A 185 -8.63 -20.02 -7.56
C GLY A 185 -9.74 -19.79 -6.54
N LYS A 186 -10.05 -20.85 -5.80
CA LYS A 186 -11.03 -20.80 -4.72
C LYS A 186 -10.70 -19.68 -3.72
N ASN A 187 -11.71 -18.97 -3.27
CA ASN A 187 -11.62 -17.82 -2.36
C ASN A 187 -10.91 -16.58 -2.94
N GLY A 188 -10.81 -16.45 -4.26
CA GLY A 188 -10.21 -15.26 -4.88
C GLY A 188 -8.68 -15.21 -4.78
N VAL A 189 -8.00 -16.37 -4.64
CA VAL A 189 -6.54 -16.41 -4.45
C VAL A 189 -5.87 -16.99 -5.71
N VAL A 190 -4.89 -16.26 -6.23
CA VAL A 190 -3.95 -16.73 -7.26
C VAL A 190 -2.77 -17.39 -6.54
N ARG A 191 -2.49 -18.64 -6.87
CA ARG A 191 -1.45 -19.47 -6.21
C ARG A 191 -0.31 -19.83 -7.14
N GLU A 192 -0.62 -19.98 -8.44
CA GLU A 192 0.31 -20.48 -9.45
C GLU A 192 1.32 -19.41 -9.82
N LYS A 193 2.61 -19.77 -9.78
CA LYS A 193 3.72 -18.85 -10.12
C LYS A 193 3.61 -18.37 -11.57
N GLU A 194 3.25 -19.28 -12.47
CA GLU A 194 3.07 -18.99 -13.88
C GLU A 194 2.00 -17.92 -14.12
N THR A 195 0.94 -17.92 -13.30
CA THR A 195 -0.08 -16.86 -13.36
C THR A 195 0.46 -15.53 -12.87
N HIS A 196 1.26 -15.51 -11.81
CA HIS A 196 1.94 -14.30 -11.34
C HIS A 196 2.88 -13.74 -12.40
N GLU A 197 3.76 -14.58 -12.96
CA GLU A 197 4.69 -14.18 -14.01
C GLU A 197 3.96 -13.60 -15.23
N ARG A 198 2.91 -14.30 -15.71
CA ARG A 198 2.11 -13.84 -16.83
C ARG A 198 1.49 -12.47 -16.57
N VAL A 199 0.88 -12.26 -15.39
CA VAL A 199 0.29 -10.98 -15.02
C VAL A 199 1.33 -9.86 -15.04
N LEU A 200 2.51 -10.08 -14.45
CA LEU A 200 3.56 -9.06 -14.44
C LEU A 200 4.05 -8.72 -15.84
N LYS A 201 4.26 -9.74 -16.70
CA LYS A 201 4.63 -9.54 -18.12
C LYS A 201 3.57 -8.76 -18.89
N GLU A 202 2.29 -9.08 -18.67
CA GLU A 202 1.18 -8.37 -19.30
C GLU A 202 1.13 -6.89 -18.88
N ILE A 203 1.46 -6.55 -17.63
CA ILE A 203 1.58 -5.15 -17.20
C ILE A 203 2.78 -4.47 -17.88
N CYS A 204 3.96 -5.13 -17.93
CA CYS A 204 5.13 -4.61 -18.63
C CYS A 204 4.86 -4.36 -20.12
N THR A 205 4.08 -5.21 -20.78
CA THR A 205 3.68 -5.05 -22.18
C THR A 205 2.62 -3.97 -22.38
N PHE A 206 1.73 -3.77 -21.42
CA PHE A 206 0.65 -2.80 -21.49
C PHE A 206 1.12 -1.36 -21.31
N VAL A 207 2.00 -1.11 -20.34
CA VAL A 207 2.43 0.23 -19.93
C VAL A 207 2.99 1.08 -21.09
N PRO A 208 3.79 0.53 -22.04
CA PRO A 208 4.26 1.29 -23.21
C PRO A 208 3.15 1.81 -24.12
N SER A 209 1.94 1.25 -24.08
CA SER A 209 0.82 1.69 -24.94
C SER A 209 0.36 3.13 -24.70
N PHE A 210 0.74 3.74 -23.56
CA PHE A 210 0.43 5.12 -23.23
C PHE A 210 1.71 5.98 -22.98
N GLY A 211 2.87 5.57 -23.50
CA GLY A 211 4.10 6.35 -23.49
C GLY A 211 4.90 6.28 -22.18
N TRP A 212 4.72 5.21 -21.41
CA TRP A 212 5.40 4.97 -20.13
C TRP A 212 6.12 3.64 -20.13
N HIS A 213 6.97 3.36 -19.15
CA HIS A 213 7.63 2.07 -18.97
C HIS A 213 7.64 1.64 -17.52
N VAL A 214 7.73 0.34 -17.29
CA VAL A 214 7.95 -0.23 -15.96
C VAL A 214 9.44 -0.25 -15.68
N ALA A 215 9.91 0.64 -14.81
CA ALA A 215 11.33 0.76 -14.51
C ALA A 215 11.82 -0.35 -13.56
N GLN A 216 11.01 -0.71 -12.55
CA GLN A 216 11.35 -1.71 -11.55
C GLN A 216 10.09 -2.36 -11.00
N MET A 217 10.25 -3.58 -10.46
CA MET A 217 9.21 -4.27 -9.68
C MET A 217 9.80 -4.90 -8.42
N THR A 218 8.98 -5.01 -7.39
CA THR A 218 9.24 -5.82 -6.20
C THR A 218 7.93 -6.46 -5.72
N PHE A 219 7.94 -7.21 -4.61
CA PHE A 219 6.72 -7.76 -4.03
C PHE A 219 6.37 -7.04 -2.73
N SER A 220 5.08 -7.01 -2.39
CA SER A 220 4.57 -6.45 -1.15
C SER A 220 5.16 -7.20 0.07
N PRO A 221 5.51 -6.50 1.18
CA PRO A 221 6.02 -7.17 2.37
C PRO A 221 4.95 -7.97 3.11
N ILE A 222 3.68 -7.76 2.77
CA ILE A 222 2.54 -8.42 3.39
C ILE A 222 1.59 -8.94 2.31
N LYS A 223 0.95 -10.08 2.59
CA LYS A 223 -0.14 -10.61 1.75
C LYS A 223 -1.39 -9.74 1.83
N GLY A 224 -2.15 -9.73 0.76
CA GLY A 224 -3.52 -9.20 0.74
C GLY A 224 -4.45 -9.92 1.73
N PRO A 225 -5.64 -9.36 2.03
CA PRO A 225 -6.54 -9.89 3.06
C PRO A 225 -6.96 -11.35 2.86
N ALA A 226 -7.10 -11.79 1.61
CA ALA A 226 -7.43 -13.17 1.25
C ALA A 226 -6.20 -14.10 1.17
N GLY A 227 -4.98 -13.57 1.39
CA GLY A 227 -3.73 -14.32 1.32
C GLY A 227 -3.03 -14.25 -0.04
N ASN A 228 -3.44 -13.37 -0.94
CA ASN A 228 -2.77 -13.15 -2.21
C ASN A 228 -1.38 -12.53 -2.03
N ILE A 229 -0.42 -13.01 -2.81
CA ILE A 229 0.83 -12.31 -3.05
C ILE A 229 0.52 -11.13 -3.98
N GLU A 230 0.97 -9.95 -3.60
CA GLU A 230 0.79 -8.71 -4.35
C GLU A 230 2.16 -8.15 -4.70
N PHE A 231 2.27 -7.48 -5.84
CA PHE A 231 3.53 -6.91 -6.32
C PHE A 231 3.44 -5.38 -6.35
N LEU A 232 4.60 -4.75 -6.41
CA LEU A 232 4.77 -3.31 -6.48
C LEU A 232 5.51 -2.97 -7.76
N ALA A 233 5.09 -1.94 -8.47
CA ALA A 233 5.71 -1.46 -9.69
C ALA A 233 6.03 0.03 -9.60
N ASP A 234 7.24 0.39 -10.03
CA ASP A 234 7.68 1.74 -10.33
C ASP A 234 7.51 1.98 -11.84
N ILE A 235 6.60 2.90 -12.20
CA ILE A 235 6.29 3.20 -13.59
C ILE A 235 6.65 4.65 -13.86
N ARG A 236 7.39 4.89 -14.93
CA ARG A 236 7.94 6.21 -15.30
C ARG A 236 7.57 6.59 -16.73
N PRO A 237 7.49 7.89 -17.04
CA PRO A 237 7.23 8.35 -18.40
C PRO A 237 8.40 8.05 -19.34
N GLY A 238 8.10 8.04 -20.64
CA GLY A 238 9.06 7.80 -21.69
C GLY A 238 9.37 6.35 -21.97
N GLU A 239 10.35 6.13 -22.85
CA GLU A 239 10.83 4.81 -23.20
C GLU A 239 11.77 4.25 -22.12
N GLY A 240 11.79 2.94 -21.97
CA GLY A 240 12.68 2.23 -21.05
C GLY A 240 12.85 0.77 -21.48
N GLU A 241 13.87 0.12 -20.95
CA GLU A 241 14.08 -1.29 -21.19
C GLU A 241 12.97 -2.13 -20.53
N MET A 242 12.44 -3.09 -21.27
CA MET A 242 11.47 -4.03 -20.72
C MET A 242 12.16 -4.96 -19.72
N LEU A 243 11.54 -5.17 -18.56
CA LEU A 243 12.04 -6.13 -17.58
C LEU A 243 12.10 -7.52 -18.21
N SER A 244 13.25 -8.19 -18.07
CA SER A 244 13.46 -9.50 -18.67
C SER A 244 12.57 -10.58 -18.03
N ASP A 245 12.29 -11.64 -18.78
CA ASP A 245 11.55 -12.80 -18.28
C ASP A 245 12.23 -13.44 -17.08
N GLU A 246 13.56 -13.47 -17.06
CA GLU A 246 14.35 -13.99 -15.94
C GLU A 246 14.19 -13.12 -14.69
N TYR A 247 14.20 -11.79 -14.83
CA TYR A 247 13.95 -10.88 -13.72
C TYR A 247 12.58 -11.15 -13.08
N ILE A 248 11.53 -11.25 -13.89
CA ILE A 248 10.16 -11.49 -13.42
C ILE A 248 10.07 -12.86 -12.73
N LYS A 249 10.67 -13.89 -13.28
CA LYS A 249 10.70 -15.22 -12.68
C LYS A 249 11.39 -15.22 -11.32
N VAL A 250 12.57 -14.63 -11.21
CA VAL A 250 13.33 -14.51 -9.94
C VAL A 250 12.50 -13.74 -8.91
N LEU A 251 11.85 -12.64 -9.30
CA LEU A 251 10.97 -11.85 -8.43
C LEU A 251 9.80 -12.69 -7.88
N VAL A 252 9.13 -13.46 -8.74
CA VAL A 252 8.01 -14.32 -8.34
C VAL A 252 8.50 -15.45 -7.42
N ASP A 253 9.64 -16.07 -7.71
CA ASP A 253 10.21 -17.11 -6.86
C ASP A 253 10.56 -16.58 -5.46
N GLN A 254 11.16 -15.40 -5.37
CA GLN A 254 11.45 -14.74 -4.10
C GLN A 254 10.18 -14.45 -3.29
N ALA A 255 9.16 -13.86 -3.94
CA ALA A 255 7.89 -13.57 -3.30
C ALA A 255 7.23 -14.82 -2.70
N HIS A 256 7.23 -15.94 -3.45
CA HIS A 256 6.70 -17.21 -2.98
C HIS A 256 7.53 -17.85 -1.85
N LYS A 257 8.83 -17.58 -1.80
CA LYS A 257 9.72 -18.08 -0.74
C LYS A 257 9.53 -17.31 0.57
N GLU A 258 9.42 -15.98 0.48
CA GLU A 258 9.37 -15.11 1.66
C GLU A 258 7.97 -14.98 2.25
N LEU A 259 6.95 -15.05 1.41
CA LEU A 259 5.55 -14.92 1.82
C LEU A 259 4.83 -16.28 1.92
N LYS A 260 5.44 -17.28 2.53
CA LYS A 260 4.82 -18.60 2.76
C LYS A 260 3.62 -18.54 3.72
#